data_c8f19ffe8ebadcf319b797c180230882
#
_entry.id   c8f19ffe8ebadcf319b797c180230882
#
_cell.length_a   1.000
_cell.length_b   1.000
_cell.length_c   1.000
_cell.angle_alpha   90.00
_cell.angle_beta   90.00
_cell.angle_gamma   90.00
#
_symmetry.space_group_name_H-M   'P 1'
#
loop_
_entity.id
_entity.type
_entity.pdbx_description
1 polymer ?
#
loop_
_entity_poly.entity_id
_entity_poly.type
_entity_poly.pdbx_seq_one_letter_code
_entity_poly.pdbx_strand_id
1 'polypeptide(L)'
;GQHRSNSTRTNRAALIIVFVIVLAVALGIGAWFATHRTDGNGPAHAGVSDVALNKAKNTPKPVTEHHGNSPDCPDTDCIAMLVNGDLLFHEGLWSHFQGPNPNATDGTAFNFDPLFAPMKQYIQASDIAVCEFETPIAQRGGPYAAYPIFNIPPEVADAARNVGYNACTHATNHSWDQGADGIARLWDTLEANGIAQTGSYKTEADSTKPLVIDSPTGGGKLGLVTGTVSLNGMTADEDWQ
;
A
#
# COMPACT_ATOMS: atom_id res chain seq x y z
N GLY A 1 29.71 -53.10 -35.65
CA GLY A 1 29.44 -51.90 -36.43
C GLY A 1 27.94 -51.73 -36.64
N GLN A 2 27.42 -50.54 -36.54
CA GLN A 2 26.05 -50.08 -36.74
C GLN A 2 25.22 -49.90 -35.45
N HIS A 3 25.50 -48.82 -34.73
CA HIS A 3 24.49 -48.16 -33.90
C HIS A 3 24.93 -46.71 -33.64
N ARG A 4 24.75 -45.80 -34.61
CA ARG A 4 24.81 -44.35 -34.42
C ARG A 4 24.21 -43.61 -35.63
N SER A 5 22.90 -43.45 -35.70
CA SER A 5 22.31 -42.40 -36.56
C SER A 5 20.85 -42.01 -36.28
N ASN A 6 20.21 -42.49 -35.25
CA ASN A 6 18.76 -42.16 -35.01
C ASN A 6 18.49 -41.02 -34.02
N SER A 7 19.49 -40.56 -33.24
CA SER A 7 19.23 -39.54 -32.18
C SER A 7 19.15 -38.09 -32.72
N THR A 8 19.87 -37.80 -33.81
CA THR A 8 19.92 -36.42 -34.35
C THR A 8 18.73 -36.02 -35.23
N ARG A 9 18.05 -37.02 -35.84
CA ARG A 9 16.85 -36.73 -36.65
C ARG A 9 15.60 -36.45 -35.80
N THR A 10 15.43 -37.13 -34.70
CA THR A 10 14.30 -36.93 -33.76
C THR A 10 14.35 -35.57 -33.10
N ASN A 11 15.52 -35.10 -32.72
CA ASN A 11 15.65 -33.79 -32.07
C ASN A 11 15.38 -32.62 -33.03
N ARG A 12 15.74 -32.76 -34.30
CA ARG A 12 15.47 -31.71 -35.32
C ARG A 12 13.99 -31.63 -35.68
N ALA A 13 13.28 -32.77 -35.78
CA ALA A 13 11.85 -32.78 -36.01
C ALA A 13 11.05 -32.19 -34.83
N ALA A 14 11.44 -32.52 -33.59
CA ALA A 14 10.83 -31.95 -32.39
C ALA A 14 11.07 -30.44 -32.30
N LEU A 15 12.26 -29.95 -32.63
CA LEU A 15 12.56 -28.51 -32.63
C LEU A 15 11.75 -27.75 -33.68
N ILE A 16 11.57 -28.33 -34.87
CA ILE A 16 10.79 -27.73 -35.96
C ILE A 16 9.29 -27.66 -35.55
N ILE A 17 8.74 -28.71 -34.92
CA ILE A 17 7.37 -28.74 -34.48
C ILE A 17 7.13 -27.68 -33.40
N VAL A 18 8.02 -27.53 -32.42
CA VAL A 18 7.91 -26.49 -31.37
C VAL A 18 7.98 -25.10 -32.00
N PHE A 19 8.86 -24.88 -32.98
CA PHE A 19 8.96 -23.58 -33.65
C PHE A 19 7.73 -23.23 -34.45
N VAL A 20 7.12 -24.20 -35.15
CA VAL A 20 5.87 -24.01 -35.90
C VAL A 20 4.69 -23.72 -34.97
N ILE A 21 4.61 -24.38 -33.79
CA ILE A 21 3.56 -24.12 -32.82
C ILE A 21 3.72 -22.72 -32.23
N VAL A 22 4.92 -22.30 -31.85
CA VAL A 22 5.18 -20.95 -31.34
C VAL A 22 4.83 -19.89 -32.39
N LEU A 23 5.19 -20.11 -33.64
CA LEU A 23 4.86 -19.19 -34.74
C LEU A 23 3.33 -19.11 -34.99
N ALA A 24 2.64 -20.24 -34.93
CA ALA A 24 1.17 -20.29 -35.10
C ALA A 24 0.44 -19.57 -33.94
N VAL A 25 0.92 -19.72 -32.70
CA VAL A 25 0.38 -19.02 -31.55
C VAL A 25 0.63 -17.51 -31.65
N ALA A 26 1.83 -17.10 -32.07
CA ALA A 26 2.17 -15.69 -32.25
C ALA A 26 1.33 -15.04 -33.37
N LEU A 27 1.11 -15.73 -34.48
CA LEU A 27 0.25 -15.27 -35.58
C LEU A 27 -1.23 -15.26 -35.17
N GLY A 28 -1.69 -16.23 -34.39
CA GLY A 28 -3.05 -16.28 -33.83
C GLY A 28 -3.34 -15.12 -32.91
N ILE A 29 -2.42 -14.79 -32.00
CA ILE A 29 -2.51 -13.65 -31.11
C ILE A 29 -2.51 -12.33 -31.90
N GLY A 30 -1.62 -12.20 -32.90
CA GLY A 30 -1.57 -11.03 -33.77
C GLY A 30 -2.87 -10.82 -34.55
N ALA A 31 -3.45 -11.89 -35.10
CA ALA A 31 -4.73 -11.85 -35.81
C ALA A 31 -5.89 -11.52 -34.85
N TRP A 32 -5.89 -12.04 -33.63
CA TRP A 32 -6.89 -11.73 -32.64
C TRP A 32 -6.86 -10.23 -32.27
N PHE A 33 -5.69 -9.64 -32.05
CA PHE A 33 -5.54 -8.21 -31.79
C PHE A 33 -5.94 -7.34 -33.02
N ALA A 34 -5.71 -7.84 -34.25
CA ALA A 34 -6.08 -7.10 -35.45
C ALA A 34 -7.59 -7.09 -35.71
N THR A 35 -8.29 -8.20 -35.37
CA THR A 35 -9.74 -8.33 -35.55
C THR A 35 -10.58 -7.79 -34.41
N HIS A 36 -9.96 -7.61 -33.21
CA HIS A 36 -10.61 -7.05 -32.03
C HIS A 36 -10.14 -5.61 -31.71
N ARG A 37 -9.62 -4.91 -32.72
CA ARG A 37 -9.58 -3.45 -32.63
C ARG A 37 -11.03 -2.97 -32.60
N THR A 38 -11.52 -2.68 -31.42
CA THR A 38 -12.74 -1.91 -31.23
C THR A 38 -12.51 -0.56 -31.89
N ASP A 39 -13.32 -0.27 -32.93
CA ASP A 39 -13.43 1.07 -33.43
C ASP A 39 -13.67 2.01 -32.27
N GLY A 40 -12.90 3.12 -32.21
CA GLY A 40 -12.74 4.04 -31.08
C GLY A 40 -14.00 4.84 -30.70
N ASN A 41 -15.15 4.18 -30.51
CA ASN A 41 -16.39 4.73 -29.96
C ASN A 41 -16.81 4.02 -28.65
N GLY A 42 -15.85 3.50 -27.88
CA GLY A 42 -16.08 3.27 -26.47
C GLY A 42 -16.26 4.61 -25.74
N PRO A 43 -17.02 4.67 -24.64
CA PRO A 43 -17.15 5.91 -23.88
C PRO A 43 -15.75 6.46 -23.63
N ALA A 44 -15.51 7.68 -24.08
CA ALA A 44 -14.23 8.36 -23.92
C ALA A 44 -13.86 8.25 -22.45
N HIS A 45 -12.75 7.58 -22.15
CA HIS A 45 -12.15 7.69 -20.84
C HIS A 45 -11.94 9.19 -20.63
N ALA A 46 -12.66 9.75 -19.66
CA ALA A 46 -12.46 11.13 -19.28
C ALA A 46 -10.96 11.27 -19.02
N GLY A 47 -10.28 12.02 -19.88
CA GLY A 47 -8.84 12.22 -19.76
C GLY A 47 -8.54 12.90 -18.44
N VAL A 48 -7.29 12.80 -18.00
CA VAL A 48 -6.79 13.46 -16.77
C VAL A 48 -7.18 14.94 -16.71
N SER A 49 -7.38 15.58 -17.89
CA SER A 49 -7.87 16.94 -18.04
C SER A 49 -9.33 17.14 -17.57
N ASP A 50 -10.21 16.14 -17.77
CA ASP A 50 -11.63 16.27 -17.38
C ASP A 50 -11.81 16.04 -15.87
N VAL A 51 -10.95 15.21 -15.27
CA VAL A 51 -10.86 15.08 -13.82
C VAL A 51 -10.37 16.37 -13.18
N ALA A 52 -9.43 17.06 -13.81
CA ALA A 52 -8.91 18.35 -13.31
C ALA A 52 -9.95 19.48 -13.43
N LEU A 53 -10.74 19.50 -14.52
CA LEU A 53 -11.79 20.51 -14.75
C LEU A 53 -13.00 20.33 -13.82
N ASN A 54 -13.39 19.09 -13.54
CA ASN A 54 -14.43 18.79 -12.54
C ASN A 54 -13.96 19.02 -11.11
N LYS A 55 -12.65 18.91 -10.85
CA LYS A 55 -12.04 19.20 -9.54
C LYS A 55 -12.24 20.67 -9.14
N ALA A 56 -12.23 21.60 -10.08
CA ALA A 56 -12.46 23.03 -9.80
C ALA A 56 -13.90 23.36 -9.40
N LYS A 57 -14.89 22.52 -9.80
CA LYS A 57 -16.32 22.72 -9.45
C LYS A 57 -16.75 22.00 -8.18
N ASN A 58 -16.01 20.96 -7.78
CA ASN A 58 -16.28 20.13 -6.61
C ASN A 58 -15.12 20.17 -5.61
N THR A 59 -14.40 21.28 -5.50
CA THR A 59 -13.46 21.45 -4.39
C THR A 59 -14.31 21.46 -3.13
N PRO A 60 -14.20 20.46 -2.24
CA PRO A 60 -14.88 20.52 -0.95
C PRO A 60 -14.46 21.82 -0.27
N LYS A 61 -15.42 22.54 0.30
CA LYS A 61 -15.06 23.65 1.18
C LYS A 61 -14.11 23.10 2.23
N PRO A 62 -13.04 23.84 2.59
CA PRO A 62 -12.21 23.47 3.71
C PRO A 62 -13.12 23.15 4.89
N VAL A 63 -13.02 21.94 5.42
CA VAL A 63 -13.71 21.59 6.66
C VAL A 63 -12.98 22.39 7.74
N THR A 64 -13.58 23.51 8.13
CA THR A 64 -13.00 24.43 9.11
C THR A 64 -13.37 24.08 10.55
N GLU A 65 -14.25 23.09 10.71
CA GLU A 65 -14.68 22.60 12.03
C GLU A 65 -14.49 21.09 12.07
N HIS A 66 -13.67 20.64 12.99
CA HIS A 66 -13.52 19.26 13.38
C HIS A 66 -14.75 18.88 14.23
N HIS A 67 -15.04 17.60 14.30
CA HIS A 67 -16.04 16.98 15.17
C HIS A 67 -17.49 17.02 14.69
N GLY A 68 -17.91 15.90 14.13
CA GLY A 68 -19.32 15.56 14.01
C GLY A 68 -20.23 16.49 13.20
N ASN A 69 -19.68 17.55 12.59
CA ASN A 69 -20.46 18.50 11.77
C ASN A 69 -20.70 17.99 10.33
N SER A 70 -20.83 16.70 10.15
CA SER A 70 -21.47 16.16 8.95
C SER A 70 -22.96 16.51 9.01
N PRO A 71 -23.61 16.87 7.88
CA PRO A 71 -25.07 17.02 7.81
C PRO A 71 -25.82 15.79 8.34
N ASP A 72 -25.17 14.63 8.26
CA ASP A 72 -25.69 13.34 8.72
C ASP A 72 -25.42 13.06 10.21
N CYS A 73 -24.65 13.92 10.89
CA CYS A 73 -24.28 13.79 12.29
C CYS A 73 -24.22 15.18 12.97
N PRO A 74 -25.36 15.79 13.23
CA PRO A 74 -25.46 17.17 13.72
C PRO A 74 -25.11 17.33 15.19
N ASP A 75 -24.93 16.24 15.94
CA ASP A 75 -24.74 16.26 17.39
C ASP A 75 -23.28 16.05 17.81
N THR A 76 -22.95 16.51 19.00
CA THR A 76 -21.60 16.39 19.60
C THR A 76 -21.18 14.96 19.93
N ASP A 77 -22.05 13.98 19.73
CA ASP A 77 -21.84 12.56 20.06
C ASP A 77 -21.36 11.73 18.86
N CYS A 78 -20.99 12.36 17.76
CA CYS A 78 -20.53 11.72 16.57
C CYS A 78 -19.00 11.74 16.44
N ILE A 79 -18.45 10.69 15.86
CA ILE A 79 -17.03 10.56 15.52
C ILE A 79 -16.90 10.52 14.01
N ALA A 80 -16.17 11.46 13.43
CA ALA A 80 -15.78 11.41 12.02
C ALA A 80 -14.57 10.48 11.87
N MET A 81 -14.76 9.37 11.17
CA MET A 81 -13.70 8.39 10.93
C MET A 81 -13.38 8.28 9.45
N LEU A 82 -12.11 8.31 9.12
CA LEU A 82 -11.58 8.05 7.78
C LEU A 82 -10.71 6.80 7.85
N VAL A 83 -10.95 5.86 6.93
CA VAL A 83 -10.12 4.66 6.78
C VAL A 83 -9.61 4.62 5.34
N ASN A 84 -8.31 4.51 5.18
CA ASN A 84 -7.67 4.30 3.90
C ASN A 84 -7.25 2.84 3.76
N GLY A 85 -7.10 2.40 2.50
CA GLY A 85 -6.44 1.15 2.18
C GLY A 85 -4.92 1.25 2.26
N ASP A 86 -4.27 0.39 1.53
CA ASP A 86 -2.86 0.08 1.59
C ASP A 86 -1.93 1.27 1.34
N LEU A 87 -1.01 1.51 2.26
CA LEU A 87 0.19 2.28 2.02
C LEU A 87 1.25 1.34 1.44
N LEU A 88 1.14 1.08 0.14
CA LEU A 88 2.04 0.20 -0.62
C LEU A 88 3.03 1.02 -1.45
N PHE A 89 4.30 0.96 -1.09
CA PHE A 89 5.36 1.78 -1.69
C PHE A 89 6.32 0.95 -2.54
N HIS A 90 6.06 0.84 -3.84
CA HIS A 90 6.99 0.28 -4.81
C HIS A 90 8.17 1.21 -5.09
N GLU A 91 9.30 0.65 -5.58
CA GLU A 91 10.51 1.40 -5.90
C GLU A 91 10.25 2.60 -6.82
N GLY A 92 9.43 2.42 -7.85
CA GLY A 92 9.08 3.52 -8.76
C GLY A 92 8.39 4.70 -8.05
N LEU A 93 7.66 4.43 -6.95
CA LEU A 93 7.04 5.49 -6.17
C LEU A 93 8.06 6.18 -5.26
N TRP A 94 8.77 5.42 -4.41
CA TRP A 94 9.66 6.06 -3.44
C TRP A 94 10.92 6.64 -4.08
N SER A 95 11.42 6.11 -5.19
CA SER A 95 12.53 6.73 -5.93
C SER A 95 12.17 8.12 -6.49
N HIS A 96 10.89 8.36 -6.82
CA HIS A 96 10.41 9.65 -7.28
C HIS A 96 10.44 10.74 -6.19
N PHE A 97 10.34 10.35 -4.93
CA PHE A 97 10.33 11.24 -3.77
C PHE A 97 11.68 11.30 -3.04
N GLN A 98 12.74 10.81 -3.68
CA GLN A 98 14.08 10.91 -3.13
C GLN A 98 14.51 12.39 -3.09
N GLY A 99 14.95 12.85 -1.92
CA GLY A 99 15.39 14.22 -1.70
C GLY A 99 15.34 14.62 -0.23
N PRO A 100 15.94 15.76 0.13
CA PRO A 100 15.94 16.19 1.52
C PRO A 100 14.52 16.49 1.99
N ASN A 101 14.18 15.98 3.16
CA ASN A 101 12.94 16.33 3.84
C ASN A 101 13.19 17.59 4.69
N PRO A 102 12.58 18.75 4.36
CA PRO A 102 12.80 20.00 5.10
C PRO A 102 12.25 19.94 6.53
N ASN A 103 11.37 18.98 6.83
CA ASN A 103 10.78 18.80 8.16
C ASN A 103 11.57 17.81 9.03
N ALA A 104 12.59 17.16 8.46
CA ALA A 104 13.42 16.22 9.20
C ALA A 104 14.76 16.82 9.60
N THR A 105 15.16 16.58 10.83
CA THR A 105 16.44 17.06 11.38
C THR A 105 17.58 16.05 11.23
N ASP A 106 17.29 14.86 10.73
CA ASP A 106 18.17 13.70 10.70
C ASP A 106 18.80 13.40 9.33
N GLY A 107 18.61 14.28 8.34
CA GLY A 107 19.18 14.12 6.99
C GLY A 107 18.49 13.03 6.17
N THR A 108 17.19 12.82 6.37
CA THR A 108 16.39 11.83 5.63
C THR A 108 16.51 11.97 4.12
N ALA A 109 16.55 10.82 3.43
CA ALA A 109 16.75 10.74 1.98
C ALA A 109 15.45 10.85 1.17
N PHE A 110 14.28 10.86 1.82
CA PHE A 110 12.97 10.89 1.15
C PHE A 110 12.03 11.92 1.77
N ASN A 111 11.20 12.52 0.92
CA ASN A 111 10.13 13.42 1.35
C ASN A 111 8.81 13.01 0.69
N PHE A 112 7.96 12.30 1.45
CA PHE A 112 6.65 11.85 0.98
C PHE A 112 5.51 12.84 1.30
N ASP A 113 5.74 13.94 1.99
CA ASP A 113 4.70 14.93 2.29
C ASP A 113 3.93 15.40 1.04
N PRO A 114 4.58 15.66 -0.12
CA PRO A 114 3.88 16.06 -1.34
C PRO A 114 2.93 14.97 -1.88
N LEU A 115 3.24 13.69 -1.65
CA LEU A 115 2.38 12.59 -2.09
C LEU A 115 1.04 12.61 -1.34
N PHE A 116 1.06 12.89 -0.05
CA PHE A 116 -0.13 12.93 0.80
C PHE A 116 -0.87 14.26 0.76
N ALA A 117 -0.25 15.32 0.25
CA ALA A 117 -0.82 16.67 0.27
C ALA A 117 -2.25 16.78 -0.29
N PRO A 118 -2.65 16.08 -1.38
CA PRO A 118 -4.02 16.12 -1.87
C PRO A 118 -5.06 15.55 -0.91
N MET A 119 -4.66 14.60 -0.05
CA MET A 119 -5.54 13.93 0.91
C MET A 119 -5.61 14.64 2.26
N LYS A 120 -4.69 15.58 2.50
CA LYS A 120 -4.53 16.24 3.80
C LYS A 120 -5.83 16.81 4.36
N GLN A 121 -6.61 17.49 3.53
CA GLN A 121 -7.86 18.10 3.95
C GLN A 121 -8.91 17.10 4.47
N TYR A 122 -8.93 15.90 3.90
CA TYR A 122 -9.86 14.83 4.30
C TYR A 122 -9.38 14.12 5.56
N ILE A 123 -8.08 13.82 5.62
CA ILE A 123 -7.46 13.14 6.76
C ILE A 123 -7.58 14.03 8.00
N GLN A 124 -7.23 15.32 7.89
CA GLN A 124 -7.28 16.25 9.02
C GLN A 124 -8.69 16.69 9.43
N ALA A 125 -9.69 16.48 8.57
CA ALA A 125 -11.09 16.69 8.91
C ALA A 125 -11.69 15.54 9.73
N SER A 126 -10.99 14.44 9.88
CA SER A 126 -11.44 13.26 10.61
C SER A 126 -10.94 13.31 12.06
N ASP A 127 -11.78 12.86 12.99
CA ASP A 127 -11.39 12.68 14.39
C ASP A 127 -10.43 11.49 14.53
N ILE A 128 -10.70 10.42 13.78
CA ILE A 128 -9.88 9.22 13.71
C ILE A 128 -9.57 8.92 12.25
N ALA A 129 -8.30 9.04 11.87
CA ALA A 129 -7.80 8.69 10.55
C ALA A 129 -6.92 7.44 10.63
N VAL A 130 -7.38 6.36 10.01
CA VAL A 130 -6.73 5.04 10.02
C VAL A 130 -6.13 4.77 8.66
N CYS A 131 -4.83 4.42 8.62
CA CYS A 131 -4.17 3.87 7.45
C CYS A 131 -3.98 2.36 7.56
N GLU A 132 -3.77 1.68 6.44
CA GLU A 132 -3.19 0.35 6.41
C GLU A 132 -1.74 0.43 5.98
N PHE A 133 -0.83 0.02 6.87
CA PHE A 133 0.60 0.00 6.59
C PHE A 133 0.97 -1.38 6.07
N GLU A 134 0.90 -1.56 4.74
CA GLU A 134 0.94 -2.90 4.15
C GLU A 134 2.28 -3.60 4.30
N THR A 135 3.38 -2.84 4.31
CA THR A 135 4.72 -3.40 4.18
C THR A 135 5.64 -3.02 5.35
N PRO A 136 6.63 -3.87 5.67
CA PRO A 136 7.64 -3.53 6.66
C PRO A 136 8.47 -2.30 6.28
N ILE A 137 8.96 -1.63 7.30
CA ILE A 137 9.83 -0.46 7.21
C ILE A 137 11.29 -0.87 7.40
N ALA A 138 12.18 -0.33 6.58
CA ALA A 138 13.62 -0.45 6.72
C ALA A 138 14.18 0.46 7.82
N GLN A 139 15.44 0.25 8.18
CA GLN A 139 16.20 1.26 8.90
C GLN A 139 16.41 2.50 8.01
N ARG A 140 16.55 3.69 8.61
CA ARG A 140 16.96 4.88 7.88
C ARG A 140 18.31 4.64 7.20
N GLY A 141 18.39 4.98 5.91
CA GLY A 141 19.56 4.67 5.08
C GLY A 141 19.53 3.29 4.43
N GLY A 142 18.53 2.46 4.69
CA GLY A 142 18.30 1.19 4.03
C GLY A 142 19.02 -0.01 4.69
N PRO A 143 19.16 -1.14 3.97
CA PRO A 143 18.80 -1.29 2.56
C PRO A 143 17.28 -1.29 2.34
N TYR A 144 16.84 -0.68 1.23
CA TYR A 144 15.44 -0.66 0.82
C TYR A 144 15.18 -1.76 -0.20
N ALA A 145 13.95 -2.30 -0.20
CA ALA A 145 13.51 -3.30 -1.16
C ALA A 145 12.03 -3.09 -1.51
N ALA A 146 11.70 -3.43 -2.76
CA ALA A 146 10.34 -3.45 -3.28
C ALA A 146 9.89 -4.90 -3.54
N TYR A 147 8.83 -5.06 -4.34
CA TYR A 147 8.30 -6.37 -4.70
C TYR A 147 9.40 -7.35 -5.12
N PRO A 148 9.34 -8.65 -4.72
CA PRO A 148 8.21 -9.27 -3.97
C PRO A 148 8.35 -9.23 -2.45
N ILE A 149 9.48 -8.83 -1.90
CA ILE A 149 9.79 -8.80 -0.46
C ILE A 149 10.14 -7.37 -0.07
N PHE A 150 9.17 -6.69 0.50
CA PHE A 150 9.28 -5.26 0.77
C PHE A 150 10.13 -4.93 2.00
N ASN A 151 10.77 -3.77 1.94
CA ASN A 151 11.46 -3.11 3.05
C ASN A 151 11.55 -1.63 2.70
N ILE A 152 10.50 -0.85 3.01
CA ILE A 152 10.31 0.51 2.46
C ILE A 152 10.99 1.58 3.31
N PRO A 153 11.22 2.80 2.75
CA PRO A 153 11.79 3.91 3.51
C PRO A 153 10.92 4.29 4.71
N PRO A 154 11.51 4.49 5.91
CA PRO A 154 10.76 4.82 7.13
C PRO A 154 10.11 6.20 7.09
N GLU A 155 10.54 7.08 6.19
CA GLU A 155 9.96 8.41 5.97
C GLU A 155 8.49 8.37 5.51
N VAL A 156 7.99 7.22 5.09
CA VAL A 156 6.57 7.00 4.84
C VAL A 156 5.77 7.18 6.13
N ALA A 157 6.26 6.68 7.26
CA ALA A 157 5.60 6.87 8.55
C ALA A 157 5.64 8.32 9.02
N ASP A 158 6.75 9.03 8.77
CA ASP A 158 6.85 10.47 9.06
C ASP A 158 5.79 11.25 8.27
N ALA A 159 5.65 10.96 6.97
CA ALA A 159 4.66 11.62 6.12
C ALA A 159 3.21 11.24 6.50
N ALA A 160 2.97 9.99 6.87
CA ALA A 160 1.66 9.56 7.40
C ALA A 160 1.29 10.36 8.67
N ARG A 161 2.23 10.55 9.58
CA ARG A 161 2.04 11.41 10.74
C ARG A 161 1.78 12.86 10.37
N ASN A 162 2.60 13.42 9.47
CA ASN A 162 2.53 14.84 9.05
C ASN A 162 1.21 15.17 8.37
N VAL A 163 0.63 14.24 7.62
CA VAL A 163 -0.65 14.44 6.96
C VAL A 163 -1.84 14.32 7.92
N GLY A 164 -1.68 13.60 9.05
CA GLY A 164 -2.68 13.53 10.11
C GLY A 164 -3.21 12.16 10.48
N TYR A 165 -2.64 11.06 9.96
CA TYR A 165 -3.00 9.74 10.45
C TYR A 165 -2.63 9.60 11.92
N ASN A 166 -3.56 9.07 12.71
CA ASN A 166 -3.38 8.84 14.15
C ASN A 166 -3.46 7.37 14.54
N ALA A 167 -3.87 6.50 13.61
CA ALA A 167 -3.82 5.05 13.77
C ALA A 167 -3.47 4.35 12.45
N CYS A 168 -2.84 3.19 12.51
CA CYS A 168 -2.64 2.30 11.35
C CYS A 168 -2.88 0.85 11.74
N THR A 169 -3.41 0.09 10.79
CA THR A 169 -3.43 -1.38 10.80
C THR A 169 -2.25 -1.90 9.98
N HIS A 170 -1.77 -3.11 10.28
CA HIS A 170 -0.67 -3.73 9.54
C HIS A 170 -0.71 -5.28 9.57
N ALA A 171 -1.92 -5.86 9.56
CA ALA A 171 -2.10 -7.29 9.31
C ALA A 171 -2.40 -7.52 7.84
N THR A 172 -1.36 -7.69 7.03
CA THR A 172 -1.42 -7.83 5.58
C THR A 172 -0.65 -9.07 5.11
N ASN A 173 -0.76 -9.41 3.84
CA ASN A 173 0.03 -10.47 3.25
C ASN A 173 1.54 -10.18 3.21
N HIS A 174 1.95 -8.92 3.37
CA HIS A 174 3.34 -8.47 3.43
C HIS A 174 3.87 -8.22 4.83
N SER A 175 3.08 -8.42 5.88
CA SER A 175 3.49 -8.16 7.27
C SER A 175 4.77 -8.89 7.65
N TRP A 176 5.00 -10.08 7.10
CA TRP A 176 6.13 -10.95 7.42
C TRP A 176 7.33 -10.82 6.47
N ASP A 177 7.33 -9.92 5.50
CA ASP A 177 8.39 -9.78 4.47
C ASP A 177 9.79 -9.61 5.05
N GLN A 178 9.92 -9.08 6.25
CA GLN A 178 11.18 -8.88 6.96
C GLN A 178 11.22 -9.63 8.31
N GLY A 179 10.34 -10.63 8.48
CA GLY A 179 10.24 -11.43 9.69
C GLY A 179 9.94 -10.60 10.94
N ALA A 180 10.21 -11.18 12.10
CA ALA A 180 9.99 -10.55 13.41
C ALA A 180 10.72 -9.19 13.55
N ASP A 181 11.93 -9.07 13.01
CA ASP A 181 12.68 -7.81 13.02
C ASP A 181 11.99 -6.72 12.21
N GLY A 182 11.30 -7.08 11.10
CA GLY A 182 10.51 -6.16 10.30
C GLY A 182 9.31 -5.62 11.07
N ILE A 183 8.59 -6.52 11.75
CA ILE A 183 7.48 -6.16 12.63
C ILE A 183 7.96 -5.22 13.75
N ALA A 184 9.05 -5.58 14.42
CA ALA A 184 9.59 -4.76 15.52
C ALA A 184 9.95 -3.35 15.04
N ARG A 185 10.61 -3.23 13.88
CA ARG A 185 10.95 -1.91 13.31
C ARG A 185 9.73 -1.09 12.95
N LEU A 186 8.71 -1.72 12.35
CA LEU A 186 7.46 -1.03 12.03
C LEU A 186 6.80 -0.50 13.30
N TRP A 187 6.69 -1.34 14.32
CA TRP A 187 6.15 -0.96 15.63
C TRP A 187 6.87 0.25 16.22
N ASP A 188 8.20 0.17 16.35
CA ASP A 188 9.02 1.22 16.91
C ASP A 188 8.91 2.53 16.12
N THR A 189 8.83 2.43 14.79
CA THR A 189 8.71 3.60 13.92
C THR A 189 7.34 4.27 14.04
N LEU A 190 6.25 3.51 14.06
CA LEU A 190 4.89 4.06 14.23
C LEU A 190 4.73 4.65 15.63
N GLU A 191 5.23 3.98 16.67
CA GLU A 191 5.23 4.48 18.04
C GLU A 191 6.00 5.80 18.16
N ALA A 192 7.20 5.88 17.59
CA ALA A 192 8.02 7.10 17.57
C ALA A 192 7.31 8.25 16.86
N ASN A 193 6.45 7.97 15.88
CA ASN A 193 5.60 8.93 15.18
C ASN A 193 4.29 9.22 15.92
N GLY A 194 4.02 8.58 17.07
CA GLY A 194 2.78 8.76 17.82
C GLY A 194 1.54 8.24 17.07
N ILE A 195 1.72 7.25 16.19
CA ILE A 195 0.65 6.58 15.46
C ILE A 195 0.28 5.31 16.24
N ALA A 196 -0.97 5.21 16.67
CA ALA A 196 -1.50 4.01 17.31
C ALA A 196 -1.58 2.85 16.28
N GLN A 197 -1.41 1.60 16.71
CA GLN A 197 -1.25 0.51 15.76
C GLN A 197 -1.78 -0.83 16.26
N THR A 198 -2.14 -1.70 15.31
CA THR A 198 -2.56 -3.09 15.55
C THR A 198 -2.39 -3.92 14.28
N GLY A 199 -2.23 -5.25 14.43
CA GLY A 199 -2.26 -6.19 13.29
C GLY A 199 -1.20 -7.26 13.33
N SER A 200 0.06 -6.92 13.35
CA SER A 200 1.18 -7.80 13.68
C SER A 200 1.82 -7.34 14.97
N TYR A 201 2.47 -8.19 15.73
CA TYR A 201 2.85 -7.85 17.09
C TYR A 201 4.33 -8.17 17.37
N LYS A 202 4.93 -7.31 18.18
CA LYS A 202 6.32 -7.42 18.63
C LYS A 202 6.50 -8.43 19.75
N THR A 203 5.47 -8.58 20.59
CA THR A 203 5.44 -9.51 21.71
C THR A 203 4.06 -10.13 21.88
N GLU A 204 4.00 -11.33 22.48
CA GLU A 204 2.75 -11.97 22.84
C GLU A 204 1.88 -11.08 23.75
N ALA A 205 2.50 -10.33 24.67
CA ALA A 205 1.79 -9.41 25.53
C ALA A 205 1.10 -8.27 24.76
N ASP A 206 1.62 -7.87 23.60
CA ASP A 206 1.00 -6.85 22.75
C ASP A 206 -0.17 -7.43 21.96
N SER A 207 -0.08 -8.69 21.53
CA SER A 207 -1.16 -9.35 20.77
C SER A 207 -2.45 -9.53 21.59
N THR A 208 -2.33 -9.57 22.90
CA THR A 208 -3.48 -9.70 23.81
C THR A 208 -4.17 -8.35 24.14
N LYS A 209 -3.59 -7.23 23.68
CA LYS A 209 -4.11 -5.90 23.94
C LYS A 209 -4.85 -5.38 22.71
N PRO A 210 -6.18 -5.24 22.75
CA PRO A 210 -6.89 -4.62 21.65
C PRO A 210 -6.48 -3.15 21.52
N LEU A 211 -6.36 -2.67 20.29
CA LEU A 211 -6.21 -1.24 20.04
C LEU A 211 -7.57 -0.56 20.27
N VAL A 212 -7.64 0.25 21.32
CA VAL A 212 -8.82 1.05 21.66
C VAL A 212 -8.46 2.52 21.63
N ILE A 213 -9.13 3.28 20.79
CA ILE A 213 -8.95 4.72 20.63
C ILE A 213 -10.12 5.42 21.31
N ASP A 214 -9.80 6.35 22.20
CA ASP A 214 -10.83 7.20 22.82
C ASP A 214 -11.34 8.22 21.79
N SER A 215 -12.66 8.45 21.81
CA SER A 215 -13.26 9.52 21.02
C SER A 215 -12.69 10.87 21.47
N PRO A 216 -12.17 11.69 20.58
CA PRO A 216 -11.68 13.02 20.93
C PRO A 216 -12.81 13.97 21.40
N THR A 217 -14.06 13.65 21.08
CA THR A 217 -15.25 14.43 21.50
C THR A 217 -15.84 13.95 22.82
N GLY A 218 -15.31 12.88 23.41
CA GLY A 218 -15.85 12.23 24.59
C GLY A 218 -17.04 11.31 24.26
N GLY A 219 -17.37 10.42 25.16
CA GLY A 219 -18.60 9.60 25.08
C GLY A 219 -18.44 8.22 24.39
N GLY A 220 -17.32 7.91 23.76
CA GLY A 220 -17.16 6.63 23.09
C GLY A 220 -15.70 6.14 22.99
N LYS A 221 -15.56 4.87 22.62
CA LYS A 221 -14.28 4.21 22.31
C LYS A 221 -14.43 3.43 21.03
N LEU A 222 -13.43 3.50 20.16
CA LEU A 222 -13.32 2.69 18.95
C LEU A 222 -12.31 1.57 19.19
N GLY A 223 -12.74 0.32 19.05
CA GLY A 223 -11.85 -0.83 18.97
C GLY A 223 -11.50 -1.15 17.53
N LEU A 224 -10.22 -1.29 17.20
CA LEU A 224 -9.75 -1.75 15.90
C LEU A 224 -9.27 -3.19 15.99
N VAL A 225 -9.77 -4.02 15.06
CA VAL A 225 -9.37 -5.42 14.88
C VAL A 225 -9.06 -5.62 13.41
N THR A 226 -7.93 -6.22 13.13
CA THR A 226 -7.48 -6.51 11.76
C THR A 226 -6.88 -7.91 11.71
N GLY A 227 -6.80 -8.49 10.52
CA GLY A 227 -6.24 -9.81 10.30
C GLY A 227 -5.98 -10.04 8.82
N THR A 228 -5.05 -10.94 8.52
CA THR A 228 -4.75 -11.39 7.16
C THR A 228 -5.02 -12.87 6.98
N VAL A 229 -5.30 -13.28 5.76
CA VAL A 229 -5.54 -14.70 5.42
C VAL A 229 -4.27 -15.41 4.92
N SER A 230 -3.19 -14.68 4.70
CA SER A 230 -1.98 -15.20 4.07
C SER A 230 -0.77 -14.31 4.41
N LEU A 231 0.41 -14.93 4.44
CA LEU A 231 1.71 -14.27 4.52
C LEU A 231 2.56 -14.57 3.27
N ASN A 232 1.92 -14.64 2.09
CA ASN A 232 2.58 -14.94 0.80
C ASN A 232 3.39 -16.24 0.82
N GLY A 233 2.90 -17.25 1.55
CA GLY A 233 3.57 -18.54 1.70
C GLY A 233 4.69 -18.58 2.74
N MET A 234 4.92 -17.48 3.44
CA MET A 234 5.79 -17.47 4.63
C MET A 234 5.02 -17.93 5.86
N THR A 235 5.73 -18.28 6.90
CA THR A 235 5.18 -18.69 8.19
C THR A 235 5.78 -17.80 9.27
N ALA A 236 4.92 -17.24 10.12
CA ALA A 236 5.38 -16.50 11.29
C ALA A 236 6.09 -17.45 12.27
N ASP A 237 7.01 -16.94 13.07
CA ASP A 237 7.76 -17.73 14.03
C ASP A 237 6.86 -18.17 15.19
N GLU A 238 5.84 -17.38 15.53
CA GLU A 238 4.93 -17.60 16.63
C GLU A 238 3.48 -17.31 16.20
N ASP A 239 2.53 -18.07 16.77
CA ASP A 239 1.10 -17.96 16.43
C ASP A 239 0.45 -16.61 16.78
N TRP A 240 1.08 -15.84 17.63
CA TRP A 240 0.59 -14.51 18.06
C TRP A 240 1.13 -13.35 17.20
N GLN A 241 2.10 -13.60 16.33
CA GLN A 241 2.67 -12.59 15.43
C GLN A 241 1.77 -12.37 14.22
#